data_5f5d86bdc39e24e30130eb18321638fd
#
_entry.id   5f5d86bdc39e24e30130eb18321638fd
#
_cell.length_a   1.000
_cell.length_b   1.000
_cell.length_c   1.000
_cell.angle_alpha   90.00
_cell.angle_beta   90.00
_cell.angle_gamma   90.00
#
_symmetry.space_group_name_H-M   'P 1'
#
loop_
_entity.id
_entity.type
_entity.pdbx_description
1 polymer ?
#
loop_
_entity_poly.entity_id
_entity_poly.type
_entity_poly.pdbx_seq_one_letter_code
_entity_poly.pdbx_strand_id
1 'polypeptide(L)'
;MPKYTYDHSPSTIAALIAHASAHSIAYSTDLTTRESKSNLPQSPASSAETPAVVFNPRTTKDVSTLLSFCNTHRIAVTSFGAGTSFGGALTSSHSGICISFERMKSLVRLNKSDMDVVVQPGLGWVELNEIIQGEGVFFPVDPAPGASIGGMIAMSCSGTNAYAYGTMKEWVISLTCVLADGSILKTHNRPRKSAAGYDLTHLMIGSEGTLGLVTEAVLRLAPIPQNVHVGIATFESFDEGVSVVVKLQESGHKIEALELADGPQVHCINKSGLAAIKLPEKPTLWMKFASPSLPVVHEQISTMKKLCSDAKATSYEITGDKDRIGILWGARKCIGLALVAMKQVPTDLFIHSDCAVPISNLPALVAGTHAIISRASQSLPSA
;
A
#
# COMPACT_ATOMS: atom_id res chain seq x y z
N MET A 1 23.32 -16.72 -15.17
CA MET A 1 23.42 -15.32 -14.72
C MET A 1 24.80 -15.12 -14.11
N PRO A 2 25.52 -14.02 -14.39
CA PRO A 2 26.77 -13.76 -13.70
C PRO A 2 26.46 -13.70 -12.19
N LYS A 3 27.20 -14.48 -11.38
CA LYS A 3 27.15 -14.36 -9.92
C LYS A 3 27.74 -13.00 -9.56
N TYR A 4 26.93 -12.03 -9.19
CA TYR A 4 27.42 -10.82 -8.56
C TYR A 4 28.06 -11.22 -7.22
N THR A 5 29.33 -10.89 -7.06
CA THR A 5 30.04 -11.04 -5.77
C THR A 5 29.94 -9.71 -5.04
N TYR A 6 29.30 -9.72 -3.89
CA TYR A 6 29.23 -8.57 -2.99
C TYR A 6 30.37 -8.64 -1.97
N ASP A 7 30.90 -7.49 -1.57
CA ASP A 7 31.87 -7.41 -0.47
C ASP A 7 31.19 -6.92 0.81
N HIS A 8 31.03 -7.84 1.73
CA HIS A 8 30.49 -7.59 3.08
C HIS A 8 31.53 -7.87 4.16
N SER A 9 32.81 -7.83 3.81
CA SER A 9 33.91 -8.04 4.78
C SER A 9 33.81 -7.01 5.92
N PRO A 10 34.17 -7.40 7.14
CA PRO A 10 34.18 -6.46 8.28
C PRO A 10 34.98 -5.18 8.01
N SER A 11 36.05 -5.28 7.24
CA SER A 11 36.88 -4.12 6.86
C SER A 11 36.13 -3.15 5.94
N THR A 12 35.42 -3.65 4.94
CA THR A 12 34.63 -2.82 4.01
C THR A 12 33.45 -2.17 4.73
N ILE A 13 32.75 -2.89 5.60
CA ILE A 13 31.67 -2.31 6.42
C ILE A 13 32.21 -1.25 7.38
N ALA A 14 33.38 -1.48 8.03
CA ALA A 14 34.01 -0.48 8.88
C ALA A 14 34.41 0.78 8.11
N ALA A 15 34.92 0.64 6.88
CA ALA A 15 35.24 1.77 6.01
C ALA A 15 33.98 2.57 5.62
N LEU A 16 32.88 1.90 5.32
CA LEU A 16 31.59 2.56 5.05
C LEU A 16 31.08 3.33 6.29
N ILE A 17 31.18 2.74 7.48
CA ILE A 17 30.81 3.40 8.73
C ILE A 17 31.67 4.66 8.97
N ALA A 18 32.97 4.56 8.75
CA ALA A 18 33.86 5.71 8.86
C ALA A 18 33.51 6.81 7.83
N HIS A 19 33.21 6.41 6.59
CA HIS A 19 32.76 7.33 5.55
C HIS A 19 31.45 8.02 5.93
N ALA A 20 30.44 7.30 6.39
CA ALA A 20 29.18 7.85 6.85
C ALA A 20 29.37 8.81 8.04
N SER A 21 30.22 8.46 9.00
CA SER A 21 30.55 9.30 10.16
C SER A 21 31.19 10.62 9.74
N ALA A 22 32.11 10.61 8.76
CA ALA A 22 32.73 11.82 8.21
C ALA A 22 31.71 12.76 7.55
N HIS A 23 30.57 12.23 7.09
CA HIS A 23 29.45 13.01 6.53
C HIS A 23 28.32 13.24 7.52
N SER A 24 28.52 12.93 8.81
CA SER A 24 27.50 13.09 9.88
C SER A 24 26.20 12.29 9.62
N ILE A 25 26.27 11.19 8.87
CA ILE A 25 25.15 10.30 8.62
C ILE A 25 25.00 9.33 9.80
N ALA A 26 23.83 9.34 10.43
CA ALA A 26 23.57 8.48 11.57
C ALA A 26 23.42 7.01 11.15
N TYR A 27 23.91 6.10 11.99
CA TYR A 27 23.81 4.67 11.79
C TYR A 27 23.60 3.91 13.11
N SER A 28 23.22 2.64 13.02
CA SER A 28 23.18 1.69 14.13
C SER A 28 23.75 0.33 13.73
N THR A 29 24.55 -0.24 14.59
CA THR A 29 25.07 -1.61 14.51
C THR A 29 24.41 -2.52 15.54
N ASP A 30 23.49 -1.98 16.35
CA ASP A 30 22.73 -2.72 17.35
C ASP A 30 21.91 -3.84 16.69
N LEU A 31 21.98 -5.05 17.25
CA LEU A 31 21.35 -6.24 16.68
C LEU A 31 19.82 -6.09 16.61
N THR A 32 19.19 -5.61 17.67
CA THR A 32 17.73 -5.41 17.72
C THR A 32 17.26 -4.44 16.64
N THR A 33 18.01 -3.35 16.45
CA THR A 33 17.72 -2.38 15.36
C THR A 33 17.87 -3.04 14.00
N ARG A 34 18.90 -3.81 13.75
CA ARG A 34 19.18 -4.49 12.49
C ARG A 34 18.11 -5.52 12.16
N GLU A 35 17.73 -6.35 13.14
CA GLU A 35 16.67 -7.34 13.01
C GLU A 35 15.31 -6.68 12.74
N SER A 36 15.00 -5.56 13.40
CA SER A 36 13.74 -4.84 13.18
C SER A 36 13.57 -4.32 11.76
N LYS A 37 14.66 -4.20 10.98
CA LYS A 37 14.65 -3.72 9.59
C LYS A 37 14.67 -4.82 8.54
N SER A 38 14.71 -6.10 8.95
CA SER A 38 14.68 -7.24 8.05
C SER A 38 13.57 -8.24 8.38
N ASN A 39 13.07 -8.24 9.61
CA ASN A 39 11.99 -9.12 10.04
C ASN A 39 10.65 -8.66 9.51
N LEU A 40 9.95 -9.57 8.85
CA LEU A 40 8.55 -9.42 8.49
C LEU A 40 7.68 -10.16 9.52
N PRO A 41 6.52 -9.61 9.89
CA PRO A 41 5.61 -10.30 10.83
C PRO A 41 5.20 -11.70 10.37
N GLN A 42 5.23 -11.96 9.06
CA GLN A 42 4.84 -13.23 8.45
C GLN A 42 6.02 -14.12 8.05
N SER A 43 7.24 -13.57 7.98
CA SER A 43 8.45 -14.29 7.57
C SER A 43 9.66 -13.70 8.29
N PRO A 44 10.01 -14.21 9.49
CA PRO A 44 11.19 -13.76 10.19
C PRO A 44 12.45 -14.04 9.34
N ALA A 45 13.30 -13.02 9.20
CA ALA A 45 14.56 -13.18 8.50
C ALA A 45 15.53 -14.07 9.29
N SER A 46 16.32 -14.85 8.59
CA SER A 46 17.45 -15.56 9.18
C SER A 46 18.58 -14.58 9.55
N SER A 47 19.51 -15.01 10.39
CA SER A 47 20.69 -14.20 10.73
C SER A 47 21.53 -13.81 9.50
N ALA A 48 21.53 -14.64 8.45
CA ALA A 48 22.19 -14.35 7.18
C ALA A 48 21.48 -13.29 6.35
N GLU A 49 20.22 -12.98 6.64
CA GLU A 49 19.38 -12.00 5.96
C GLU A 49 19.24 -10.69 6.76
N THR A 50 19.97 -10.58 7.88
CA THR A 50 20.01 -9.36 8.69
C THR A 50 21.12 -8.43 8.18
N PRO A 51 20.84 -7.13 7.93
CA PRO A 51 21.86 -6.21 7.45
C PRO A 51 22.98 -6.01 8.47
N ALA A 52 24.22 -5.79 8.01
CA ALA A 52 25.38 -5.54 8.88
C ALA A 52 25.25 -4.21 9.66
N VAL A 53 24.61 -3.21 9.05
CA VAL A 53 24.42 -1.88 9.64
C VAL A 53 23.15 -1.24 9.04
N VAL A 54 22.47 -0.42 9.84
CA VAL A 54 21.33 0.41 9.42
C VAL A 54 21.78 1.86 9.38
N PHE A 55 21.67 2.53 8.22
CA PHE A 55 21.90 3.96 8.07
C PHE A 55 20.59 4.73 8.06
N ASN A 56 20.59 5.90 8.69
CA ASN A 56 19.43 6.78 8.82
C ASN A 56 19.73 8.17 8.22
N PRO A 57 19.72 8.31 6.89
CA PRO A 57 19.95 9.57 6.19
C PRO A 57 18.85 10.59 6.53
N ARG A 58 19.17 11.89 6.33
CA ARG A 58 18.22 13.00 6.48
C ARG A 58 17.97 13.74 5.17
N THR A 59 18.87 13.56 4.19
CA THR A 59 18.83 14.30 2.93
C THR A 59 19.07 13.38 1.73
N THR A 60 18.63 13.81 0.57
CA THR A 60 18.98 13.17 -0.72
C THR A 60 20.49 13.02 -0.91
N LYS A 61 21.26 14.01 -0.44
CA LYS A 61 22.73 13.98 -0.53
C LYS A 61 23.33 12.88 0.34
N ASP A 62 22.79 12.65 1.53
CA ASP A 62 23.26 11.55 2.40
C ASP A 62 23.05 10.19 1.72
N VAL A 63 21.88 9.99 1.12
CA VAL A 63 21.58 8.76 0.36
C VAL A 63 22.54 8.61 -0.83
N SER A 64 22.78 9.70 -1.59
CA SER A 64 23.73 9.72 -2.70
C SER A 64 25.15 9.34 -2.23
N THR A 65 25.58 9.88 -1.11
CA THR A 65 26.91 9.60 -0.52
C THR A 65 27.05 8.12 -0.13
N LEU A 66 26.01 7.53 0.49
CA LEU A 66 26.01 6.12 0.87
C LEU A 66 26.00 5.20 -0.36
N LEU A 67 25.10 5.45 -1.32
CA LEU A 67 24.97 4.60 -2.52
C LEU A 67 26.22 4.65 -3.40
N SER A 68 26.84 5.81 -3.59
CA SER A 68 28.09 5.94 -4.34
C SER A 68 29.21 5.08 -3.73
N PHE A 69 29.34 5.10 -2.40
CA PHE A 69 30.31 4.25 -1.70
C PHE A 69 29.97 2.76 -1.88
N CYS A 70 28.69 2.40 -1.66
CA CYS A 70 28.23 1.02 -1.79
C CYS A 70 28.44 0.47 -3.20
N ASN A 71 28.18 1.26 -4.22
CA ASN A 71 28.41 0.87 -5.62
C ASN A 71 29.89 0.62 -5.90
N THR A 72 30.77 1.55 -5.47
CA THR A 72 32.23 1.43 -5.65
C THR A 72 32.77 0.16 -4.99
N HIS A 73 32.28 -0.17 -3.80
CA HIS A 73 32.75 -1.31 -3.00
C HIS A 73 31.87 -2.57 -3.14
N ARG A 74 30.88 -2.56 -4.04
CA ARG A 74 29.97 -3.69 -4.29
C ARG A 74 29.24 -4.18 -3.03
N ILE A 75 28.77 -3.26 -2.21
CA ILE A 75 27.98 -3.57 -1.01
C ILE A 75 26.49 -3.65 -1.41
N ALA A 76 25.82 -4.74 -1.05
CA ALA A 76 24.37 -4.86 -1.26
C ALA A 76 23.61 -3.88 -0.35
N VAL A 77 22.56 -3.26 -0.89
CA VAL A 77 21.73 -2.28 -0.17
C VAL A 77 20.28 -2.71 -0.21
N THR A 78 19.64 -2.72 0.96
CA THR A 78 18.19 -2.88 1.10
C THR A 78 17.62 -1.58 1.66
N SER A 79 16.53 -1.09 1.11
CA SER A 79 15.84 0.11 1.61
C SER A 79 14.71 -0.26 2.56
N PHE A 80 14.47 0.59 3.56
CA PHE A 80 13.42 0.40 4.53
C PHE A 80 12.57 1.67 4.67
N GLY A 81 11.27 1.57 4.41
CA GLY A 81 10.28 2.61 4.68
C GLY A 81 9.63 2.42 6.05
N ALA A 82 8.42 1.88 6.06
CA ALA A 82 7.65 1.60 7.29
C ALA A 82 7.55 0.09 7.63
N GLY A 83 8.06 -0.81 6.80
CA GLY A 83 8.05 -2.24 7.07
C GLY A 83 6.68 -2.93 6.94
N THR A 84 5.73 -2.33 6.23
CA THR A 84 4.35 -2.84 6.10
C THR A 84 4.14 -3.78 4.90
N SER A 85 5.15 -3.98 4.05
CA SER A 85 5.06 -4.87 2.89
C SER A 85 5.03 -6.34 3.29
N PHE A 86 4.27 -7.16 2.54
CA PHE A 86 4.21 -8.62 2.72
C PHE A 86 5.17 -9.39 1.79
N GLY A 87 5.72 -8.73 0.77
CA GLY A 87 6.41 -9.39 -0.35
C GLY A 87 7.87 -9.75 -0.14
N GLY A 88 8.44 -9.59 1.05
CA GLY A 88 9.85 -9.94 1.32
C GLY A 88 10.89 -8.93 0.81
N ALA A 89 10.48 -7.82 0.18
CA ALA A 89 11.39 -6.78 -0.35
C ALA A 89 12.26 -6.10 0.73
N LEU A 90 11.92 -6.28 2.00
CA LEU A 90 12.67 -5.75 3.16
C LEU A 90 13.81 -6.68 3.60
N THR A 91 13.80 -7.94 3.16
CA THR A 91 14.78 -8.93 3.58
C THR A 91 16.12 -8.65 2.91
N SER A 92 17.17 -8.51 3.70
CA SER A 92 18.53 -8.31 3.20
C SER A 92 19.15 -9.63 2.72
N SER A 93 18.57 -10.24 1.68
CA SER A 93 18.88 -11.59 1.17
C SER A 93 20.36 -11.80 0.81
N HIS A 94 21.11 -10.72 0.66
CA HIS A 94 22.55 -10.72 0.42
C HIS A 94 23.34 -10.10 1.59
N SER A 95 22.79 -10.08 2.81
CA SER A 95 23.35 -9.30 3.93
C SER A 95 23.48 -7.81 3.56
N GLY A 96 24.68 -7.25 3.62
CA GLY A 96 24.93 -5.86 3.20
C GLY A 96 24.42 -4.84 4.22
N ILE A 97 23.81 -3.78 3.75
CA ILE A 97 23.33 -2.69 4.60
C ILE A 97 21.85 -2.40 4.38
N CYS A 98 21.23 -1.77 5.40
CA CYS A 98 19.91 -1.18 5.28
C CYS A 98 19.99 0.35 5.29
N ILE A 99 19.25 1.01 4.38
CA ILE A 99 19.01 2.46 4.41
C ILE A 99 17.57 2.68 4.86
N SER A 100 17.39 3.21 6.08
CA SER A 100 16.10 3.51 6.68
C SER A 100 15.71 4.97 6.48
N PHE A 101 14.51 5.20 5.95
CA PHE A 101 13.98 6.54 5.69
C PHE A 101 13.23 7.17 6.87
N GLU A 102 13.26 6.58 8.06
CA GLU A 102 12.55 7.06 9.25
C GLU A 102 12.89 8.51 9.64
N ARG A 103 14.06 9.02 9.24
CA ARG A 103 14.49 10.40 9.48
C ARG A 103 14.19 11.36 8.33
N MET A 104 13.70 10.86 7.19
CA MET A 104 13.27 11.64 6.04
C MET A 104 11.73 11.65 5.96
N LYS A 105 11.07 12.31 6.92
CA LYS A 105 9.61 12.28 7.08
C LYS A 105 8.93 13.65 7.13
N SER A 106 9.53 14.64 6.50
CA SER A 106 8.98 15.99 6.49
C SER A 106 7.98 16.19 5.35
N LEU A 107 6.91 16.96 5.61
CA LEU A 107 6.20 17.70 4.58
C LEU A 107 7.08 18.89 4.22
N VAL A 108 7.61 18.92 3.00
CA VAL A 108 8.54 19.96 2.53
C VAL A 108 7.79 21.21 2.14
N ARG A 109 6.68 21.07 1.39
CA ARG A 109 5.87 22.19 0.93
C ARG A 109 4.47 21.74 0.51
N LEU A 110 3.45 22.46 0.94
CA LEU A 110 2.08 22.36 0.43
C LEU A 110 1.83 23.46 -0.61
N ASN A 111 1.41 23.09 -1.81
CA ASN A 111 1.03 24.01 -2.88
C ASN A 111 -0.48 23.88 -3.12
N LYS A 112 -1.28 24.49 -2.25
CA LYS A 112 -2.74 24.33 -2.23
C LYS A 112 -3.40 24.73 -3.54
N SER A 113 -2.98 25.85 -4.15
CA SER A 113 -3.53 26.34 -5.42
C SER A 113 -3.22 25.43 -6.60
N ASP A 114 -2.14 24.65 -6.53
CA ASP A 114 -1.75 23.67 -7.53
C ASP A 114 -2.28 22.26 -7.20
N MET A 115 -2.92 22.09 -6.04
CA MET A 115 -3.41 20.80 -5.56
C MET A 115 -2.29 19.75 -5.52
N ASP A 116 -1.11 20.13 -5.01
CA ASP A 116 0.01 19.21 -4.83
C ASP A 116 0.78 19.46 -3.53
N VAL A 117 1.52 18.47 -3.11
CA VAL A 117 2.37 18.50 -1.92
C VAL A 117 3.72 17.87 -2.21
N VAL A 118 4.80 18.45 -1.67
CA VAL A 118 6.15 17.90 -1.73
C VAL A 118 6.47 17.27 -0.38
N VAL A 119 6.86 16.00 -0.39
CA VAL A 119 7.09 15.22 0.83
C VAL A 119 8.35 14.38 0.76
N GLN A 120 8.91 14.05 1.91
CA GLN A 120 9.97 13.07 2.04
C GLN A 120 9.41 11.64 2.18
N PRO A 121 10.18 10.59 1.79
CA PRO A 121 9.68 9.22 1.63
C PRO A 121 9.26 8.53 2.91
N GLY A 122 9.81 8.91 4.07
CA GLY A 122 9.48 8.32 5.37
C GLY A 122 8.20 8.86 6.00
N LEU A 123 7.58 9.91 5.43
CA LEU A 123 6.31 10.44 5.92
C LEU A 123 5.19 9.41 5.71
N GLY A 124 4.38 9.16 6.76
CA GLY A 124 3.18 8.33 6.68
C GLY A 124 2.05 9.03 5.92
N TRP A 125 1.26 8.28 5.16
CA TRP A 125 0.12 8.87 4.44
C TRP A 125 -0.99 9.38 5.39
N VAL A 126 -1.17 8.72 6.54
CA VAL A 126 -2.11 9.17 7.59
C VAL A 126 -1.60 10.48 8.20
N GLU A 127 -0.32 10.52 8.58
CA GLU A 127 0.33 11.72 9.11
C GLU A 127 0.29 12.88 8.11
N LEU A 128 0.48 12.60 6.80
CA LEU A 128 0.31 13.61 5.76
C LEU A 128 -1.10 14.20 5.79
N ASN A 129 -2.14 13.36 5.82
CA ASN A 129 -3.53 13.82 5.85
C ASN A 129 -3.88 14.57 7.14
N GLU A 130 -3.29 14.21 8.28
CA GLU A 130 -3.42 14.94 9.54
C GLU A 130 -2.78 16.34 9.45
N ILE A 131 -1.57 16.44 8.88
CA ILE A 131 -0.86 17.73 8.72
C ILE A 131 -1.64 18.68 7.82
N ILE A 132 -2.24 18.19 6.72
CA ILE A 132 -3.00 19.03 5.79
C ILE A 132 -4.49 19.13 6.15
N GLN A 133 -4.88 18.61 7.31
CA GLN A 133 -6.26 18.73 7.81
C GLN A 133 -6.68 20.20 7.92
N GLY A 134 -7.87 20.52 7.40
CA GLY A 134 -8.38 21.90 7.39
C GLY A 134 -8.04 22.68 6.10
N GLU A 135 -7.14 22.18 5.24
CA GLU A 135 -6.82 22.82 3.97
C GLU A 135 -7.85 22.55 2.86
N GLY A 136 -8.86 21.72 3.12
CA GLY A 136 -9.90 21.35 2.16
C GLY A 136 -9.46 20.33 1.10
N VAL A 137 -8.28 19.76 1.28
CA VAL A 137 -7.67 18.75 0.40
C VAL A 137 -7.18 17.54 1.19
N PHE A 138 -7.00 16.41 0.51
CA PHE A 138 -6.44 15.20 1.11
C PHE A 138 -5.66 14.38 0.08
N PHE A 139 -4.81 13.50 0.57
CA PHE A 139 -4.14 12.49 -0.25
C PHE A 139 -4.98 11.20 -0.23
N PRO A 140 -5.50 10.73 -1.40
CA PRO A 140 -6.56 9.73 -1.42
C PRO A 140 -6.12 8.26 -1.41
N VAL A 141 -4.84 7.96 -1.65
CA VAL A 141 -4.38 6.57 -1.65
C VAL A 141 -4.25 6.08 -0.21
N ASP A 142 -5.07 5.10 0.18
CA ASP A 142 -5.32 4.69 1.56
C ASP A 142 -5.05 3.19 1.84
N PRO A 143 -3.79 2.72 1.70
CA PRO A 143 -3.45 1.37 2.11
C PRO A 143 -3.62 1.18 3.63
N ALA A 144 -3.23 0.02 4.15
CA ALA A 144 -3.22 -0.21 5.60
C ALA A 144 -2.48 0.93 6.33
N PRO A 145 -2.99 1.39 7.49
CA PRO A 145 -2.34 2.41 8.30
C PRO A 145 -0.89 2.05 8.62
N GLY A 146 -0.03 3.07 8.69
CA GLY A 146 1.39 2.91 8.96
C GLY A 146 2.29 2.87 7.72
N ALA A 147 1.74 2.75 6.50
CA ALA A 147 2.56 2.80 5.29
C ALA A 147 3.18 4.20 5.08
N SER A 148 4.46 4.23 4.69
CA SER A 148 5.17 5.46 4.33
C SER A 148 5.07 5.75 2.84
N ILE A 149 5.07 7.02 2.46
CA ILE A 149 4.94 7.47 1.06
C ILE A 149 5.99 6.82 0.15
N GLY A 150 7.25 6.74 0.57
CA GLY A 150 8.31 6.09 -0.22
C GLY A 150 8.06 4.60 -0.43
N GLY A 151 7.57 3.90 0.59
CA GLY A 151 7.16 2.50 0.49
C GLY A 151 5.95 2.33 -0.42
N MET A 152 4.95 3.20 -0.29
CA MET A 152 3.76 3.22 -1.16
C MET A 152 4.14 3.39 -2.64
N ILE A 153 5.07 4.29 -2.93
CA ILE A 153 5.60 4.52 -4.29
C ILE A 153 6.35 3.27 -4.77
N ALA A 154 7.27 2.76 -3.96
CA ALA A 154 8.09 1.60 -4.33
C ALA A 154 7.25 0.35 -4.63
N MET A 155 6.16 0.15 -3.89
CA MET A 155 5.24 -0.99 -4.07
C MET A 155 4.12 -0.71 -5.07
N SER A 156 4.02 0.49 -5.65
CA SER A 156 2.87 0.92 -6.48
C SER A 156 1.53 0.60 -5.82
N CYS A 157 1.42 0.89 -4.53
CA CYS A 157 0.28 0.43 -3.73
C CYS A 157 -1.04 1.11 -4.11
N SER A 158 -2.12 0.48 -3.71
CA SER A 158 -3.49 0.99 -3.78
C SER A 158 -4.15 0.92 -2.39
N GLY A 159 -5.41 1.31 -2.29
CA GLY A 159 -6.20 1.23 -1.07
C GLY A 159 -7.68 1.09 -1.39
N THR A 160 -8.55 1.23 -0.38
CA THR A 160 -9.99 1.09 -0.53
C THR A 160 -10.63 2.19 -1.39
N ASN A 161 -9.92 3.29 -1.58
CA ASN A 161 -10.35 4.38 -2.47
C ASN A 161 -9.93 4.16 -3.94
N ALA A 162 -9.26 3.03 -4.26
CA ALA A 162 -8.70 2.79 -5.60
C ALA A 162 -9.75 2.79 -6.72
N TYR A 163 -11.00 2.43 -6.42
CA TYR A 163 -12.08 2.46 -7.40
C TYR A 163 -12.26 3.84 -8.04
N ALA A 164 -12.27 4.90 -7.25
CA ALA A 164 -12.42 6.29 -7.76
C ALA A 164 -11.09 6.96 -8.06
N TYR A 165 -10.05 6.66 -7.29
CA TYR A 165 -8.79 7.40 -7.31
C TYR A 165 -7.62 6.65 -7.96
N GLY A 166 -7.77 5.36 -8.26
CA GLY A 166 -6.66 4.56 -8.79
C GLY A 166 -5.59 4.25 -7.73
N THR A 167 -4.37 4.09 -8.19
CA THR A 167 -3.21 3.65 -7.39
C THR A 167 -2.22 4.81 -7.18
N MET A 168 -1.05 4.53 -6.62
CA MET A 168 0.03 5.52 -6.54
C MET A 168 0.42 6.11 -7.89
N LYS A 169 0.25 5.38 -9.00
CA LYS A 169 0.60 5.86 -10.36
C LYS A 169 -0.13 7.14 -10.72
N GLU A 170 -1.40 7.25 -10.39
CA GLU A 170 -2.23 8.41 -10.72
C GLU A 170 -1.92 9.63 -9.85
N TRP A 171 -1.27 9.42 -8.68
CA TRP A 171 -1.11 10.46 -7.66
C TRP A 171 0.32 10.99 -7.51
N VAL A 172 1.29 10.37 -8.15
CA VAL A 172 2.68 10.87 -8.17
C VAL A 172 2.92 11.72 -9.40
N ILE A 173 3.31 12.98 -9.20
CA ILE A 173 3.65 13.91 -10.29
C ILE A 173 5.12 13.75 -10.69
N SER A 174 6.02 13.77 -9.71
CA SER A 174 7.45 13.62 -9.95
C SER A 174 8.18 13.08 -8.72
N LEU A 175 9.35 12.54 -8.95
CA LEU A 175 10.21 11.95 -7.92
C LEU A 175 11.62 12.55 -8.00
N THR A 176 12.24 12.71 -6.84
CA THR A 176 13.69 12.77 -6.74
C THR A 176 14.19 11.44 -6.22
N CYS A 177 15.03 10.77 -7.00
CA CYS A 177 15.57 9.44 -6.69
C CYS A 177 17.09 9.48 -6.68
N VAL A 178 17.69 8.55 -5.94
CA VAL A 178 19.13 8.29 -6.01
C VAL A 178 19.32 6.92 -6.64
N LEU A 179 20.05 6.86 -7.75
CA LEU A 179 20.36 5.62 -8.46
C LEU A 179 21.49 4.86 -7.75
N ALA A 180 21.71 3.61 -8.16
CA ALA A 180 22.69 2.73 -7.52
C ALA A 180 24.13 3.30 -7.47
N ASP A 181 24.53 4.08 -8.47
CA ASP A 181 25.84 4.73 -8.54
C ASP A 181 25.95 6.01 -7.67
N GLY A 182 24.88 6.39 -6.99
CA GLY A 182 24.77 7.61 -6.19
C GLY A 182 24.34 8.84 -6.98
N SER A 183 24.11 8.75 -8.29
CA SER A 183 23.59 9.88 -9.08
C SER A 183 22.19 10.24 -8.67
N ILE A 184 21.88 11.55 -8.64
CA ILE A 184 20.56 12.06 -8.28
C ILE A 184 19.76 12.30 -9.55
N LEU A 185 18.63 11.62 -9.66
CA LEU A 185 17.69 11.73 -10.76
C LEU A 185 16.43 12.48 -10.30
N LYS A 186 16.04 13.52 -11.02
CA LYS A 186 14.71 14.11 -10.94
C LYS A 186 13.91 13.65 -12.15
N THR A 187 12.85 12.89 -11.92
CA THR A 187 12.11 12.21 -13.00
C THR A 187 11.33 13.17 -13.87
N HIS A 188 10.81 14.26 -13.30
CA HIS A 188 9.98 15.22 -13.98
C HIS A 188 9.95 16.56 -13.22
N ASN A 189 9.49 17.62 -13.87
CA ASN A 189 9.15 18.89 -13.22
C ASN A 189 7.73 18.82 -12.64
N ARG A 190 7.34 19.81 -11.83
CA ARG A 190 6.06 19.85 -11.10
C ARG A 190 4.77 20.00 -11.94
N PRO A 191 4.74 20.51 -13.20
CA PRO A 191 3.51 20.58 -13.98
C PRO A 191 2.82 19.23 -14.14
N ARG A 192 1.48 19.21 -14.03
CA ARG A 192 0.67 17.97 -14.11
C ARG A 192 0.70 17.31 -15.49
N LYS A 193 0.98 18.06 -16.55
CA LYS A 193 1.04 17.56 -17.93
C LYS A 193 2.44 17.76 -18.49
N SER A 194 3.03 16.70 -19.04
CA SER A 194 4.21 16.78 -19.86
C SER A 194 4.11 15.75 -20.99
N ALA A 195 4.64 16.13 -22.16
CA ALA A 195 4.82 15.24 -23.30
C ALA A 195 6.30 15.09 -23.64
N ALA A 196 7.21 15.54 -22.77
CA ALA A 196 8.65 15.57 -23.03
C ALA A 196 9.34 14.35 -22.44
N GLY A 197 10.02 13.58 -23.30
CA GLY A 197 10.88 12.46 -22.90
C GLY A 197 10.13 11.20 -22.42
N TYR A 198 10.89 10.29 -21.86
CA TYR A 198 10.35 9.06 -21.26
C TYR A 198 9.69 9.33 -19.92
N ASP A 199 8.69 8.55 -19.59
CA ASP A 199 8.00 8.61 -18.30
C ASP A 199 8.80 7.86 -17.22
N LEU A 200 9.82 8.52 -16.71
CA LEU A 200 10.67 7.97 -15.67
C LEU A 200 9.93 7.91 -14.32
N THR A 201 8.90 8.74 -14.11
CA THR A 201 8.11 8.71 -12.88
C THR A 201 7.40 7.37 -12.73
N HIS A 202 6.65 6.94 -13.75
CA HIS A 202 5.95 5.65 -13.73
C HIS A 202 6.91 4.45 -13.80
N LEU A 203 8.10 4.62 -14.38
CA LEU A 203 9.15 3.59 -14.35
C LEU A 203 9.65 3.32 -12.92
N MET A 204 9.81 4.37 -12.12
CA MET A 204 10.27 4.26 -10.72
C MET A 204 9.18 3.74 -9.76
N ILE A 205 7.90 4.00 -10.05
CA ILE A 205 6.78 3.51 -9.24
C ILE A 205 6.65 1.99 -9.42
N GLY A 206 6.64 1.24 -8.31
CA GLY A 206 6.59 -0.22 -8.33
C GLY A 206 7.94 -0.89 -8.59
N SER A 207 9.04 -0.14 -8.55
CA SER A 207 10.40 -0.68 -8.75
C SER A 207 10.96 -1.40 -7.50
N GLU A 208 10.30 -1.32 -6.37
CA GLU A 208 10.70 -1.95 -5.09
C GLU A 208 12.15 -1.63 -4.68
N GLY A 209 12.63 -0.43 -5.02
CA GLY A 209 14.01 0.00 -4.74
C GLY A 209 15.08 -0.58 -5.68
N THR A 210 14.69 -1.38 -6.68
CA THR A 210 15.65 -2.04 -7.60
C THR A 210 16.26 -1.10 -8.62
N LEU A 211 15.57 -0.01 -8.99
CA LEU A 211 16.06 1.00 -9.92
C LEU A 211 16.72 2.20 -9.22
N GLY A 212 16.37 2.44 -7.97
CA GLY A 212 16.87 3.56 -7.19
C GLY A 212 16.01 3.80 -5.95
N LEU A 213 16.45 4.68 -5.07
CA LEU A 213 15.78 5.02 -3.83
C LEU A 213 15.10 6.38 -3.93
N VAL A 214 13.80 6.43 -3.67
CA VAL A 214 13.02 7.68 -3.64
C VAL A 214 13.42 8.50 -2.41
N THR A 215 13.76 9.76 -2.60
CA THR A 215 14.16 10.68 -1.53
C THR A 215 13.25 11.90 -1.39
N GLU A 216 12.47 12.21 -2.42
CA GLU A 216 11.43 13.24 -2.41
C GLU A 216 10.34 12.86 -3.42
N ALA A 217 9.10 13.17 -3.10
CA ALA A 217 7.97 12.98 -4.00
C ALA A 217 7.09 14.23 -4.07
N VAL A 218 6.63 14.56 -5.27
CA VAL A 218 5.55 15.52 -5.50
C VAL A 218 4.28 14.72 -5.76
N LEU A 219 3.30 14.87 -4.86
CA LEU A 219 2.05 14.15 -4.90
C LEU A 219 0.90 15.07 -5.25
N ARG A 220 -0.05 14.58 -6.03
CA ARG A 220 -1.34 15.25 -6.24
C ARG A 220 -2.18 15.17 -4.98
N LEU A 221 -3.07 16.15 -4.82
CA LEU A 221 -4.10 16.13 -3.78
C LEU A 221 -5.49 16.17 -4.42
N ALA A 222 -6.47 15.61 -3.74
CA ALA A 222 -7.88 15.67 -4.10
C ALA A 222 -8.63 16.61 -3.15
N PRO A 223 -9.74 17.23 -3.58
CA PRO A 223 -10.65 17.90 -2.65
C PRO A 223 -11.29 16.87 -1.72
N ILE A 224 -11.52 17.27 -0.46
CA ILE A 224 -12.17 16.40 0.53
C ILE A 224 -13.57 16.01 0.03
N PRO A 225 -13.92 14.69 0.01
CA PRO A 225 -15.25 14.22 -0.37
C PRO A 225 -16.36 14.86 0.48
N GLN A 226 -17.43 15.31 -0.17
CA GLN A 226 -18.57 15.94 0.49
C GLN A 226 -19.82 15.05 0.39
N ASN A 227 -20.79 15.25 1.30
CA ASN A 227 -22.04 14.50 1.34
C ASN A 227 -21.83 12.97 1.33
N VAL A 228 -20.84 12.49 2.12
CA VAL A 228 -20.45 11.10 2.13
C VAL A 228 -21.58 10.21 2.66
N HIS A 229 -21.90 9.15 1.90
CA HIS A 229 -22.78 8.07 2.33
C HIS A 229 -22.06 6.73 2.14
N VAL A 230 -22.39 5.76 2.98
CA VAL A 230 -21.85 4.39 2.86
C VAL A 230 -23.02 3.42 2.82
N GLY A 231 -22.91 2.40 1.99
CA GLY A 231 -23.87 1.31 1.90
C GLY A 231 -23.21 -0.04 1.92
N ILE A 232 -24.00 -1.05 2.31
CA ILE A 232 -23.67 -2.46 2.17
C ILE A 232 -24.84 -3.19 1.50
N ALA A 233 -24.51 -4.21 0.68
CA ALA A 233 -25.49 -5.15 0.12
C ALA A 233 -24.92 -6.56 0.25
N THR A 234 -25.79 -7.55 0.59
CA THR A 234 -25.40 -8.97 0.66
C THR A 234 -26.09 -9.77 -0.43
N PHE A 235 -25.44 -10.85 -0.88
CA PHE A 235 -25.90 -11.70 -1.98
C PHE A 235 -25.82 -13.16 -1.58
N GLU A 236 -26.56 -14.02 -2.29
CA GLU A 236 -26.45 -15.47 -2.10
C GLU A 236 -25.16 -16.03 -2.75
N SER A 237 -24.72 -15.44 -3.86
CA SER A 237 -23.51 -15.86 -4.57
C SER A 237 -22.56 -14.68 -4.84
N PHE A 238 -21.27 -15.01 -4.99
CA PHE A 238 -20.25 -14.02 -5.36
C PHE A 238 -20.49 -13.45 -6.77
N ASP A 239 -21.01 -14.27 -7.69
CA ASP A 239 -21.34 -13.89 -9.07
C ASP A 239 -22.41 -12.79 -9.13
N GLU A 240 -23.41 -12.84 -8.25
CA GLU A 240 -24.44 -11.78 -8.13
C GLU A 240 -23.79 -10.44 -7.74
N GLY A 241 -22.88 -10.45 -6.75
CA GLY A 241 -22.12 -9.26 -6.36
C GLY A 241 -21.27 -8.69 -7.51
N VAL A 242 -20.55 -9.55 -8.23
CA VAL A 242 -19.73 -9.15 -9.40
C VAL A 242 -20.62 -8.59 -10.51
N SER A 243 -21.82 -9.15 -10.72
CA SER A 243 -22.74 -8.62 -11.75
C SER A 243 -23.14 -7.16 -11.51
N VAL A 244 -23.28 -6.76 -10.24
CA VAL A 244 -23.53 -5.34 -9.88
C VAL A 244 -22.34 -4.46 -10.29
N VAL A 245 -21.11 -4.91 -10.02
CA VAL A 245 -19.90 -4.16 -10.34
C VAL A 245 -19.76 -3.96 -11.86
N VAL A 246 -20.00 -5.02 -12.64
CA VAL A 246 -19.97 -4.97 -14.12
C VAL A 246 -21.00 -3.97 -14.66
N LYS A 247 -22.27 -4.11 -14.21
CA LYS A 247 -23.35 -3.23 -14.64
C LYS A 247 -23.14 -1.77 -14.24
N LEU A 248 -22.56 -1.53 -13.06
CA LEU A 248 -22.19 -0.17 -12.65
C LEU A 248 -21.17 0.42 -13.62
N GLN A 249 -20.13 -0.35 -13.97
CA GLN A 249 -19.11 0.09 -14.92
C GLN A 249 -19.69 0.37 -16.31
N GLU A 250 -20.57 -0.49 -16.81
CA GLU A 250 -21.28 -0.32 -18.09
C GLU A 250 -22.19 0.90 -18.10
N SER A 251 -22.78 1.25 -16.96
CA SER A 251 -23.70 2.39 -16.82
C SER A 251 -23.00 3.76 -16.91
N GLY A 252 -21.66 3.80 -16.74
CA GLY A 252 -20.89 5.03 -16.69
C GLY A 252 -21.04 5.85 -15.40
N HIS A 253 -21.89 5.42 -14.46
CA HIS A 253 -22.00 6.04 -13.14
C HIS A 253 -20.71 5.78 -12.34
N LYS A 254 -20.27 6.80 -11.61
CA LYS A 254 -19.10 6.73 -10.73
C LYS A 254 -19.54 6.86 -9.27
N ILE A 255 -18.94 6.09 -8.41
CA ILE A 255 -19.07 6.19 -6.96
C ILE A 255 -17.68 6.30 -6.32
N GLU A 256 -17.60 6.64 -5.05
CA GLU A 256 -16.34 6.94 -4.37
C GLU A 256 -15.49 5.70 -4.09
N ALA A 257 -16.12 4.59 -3.67
CA ALA A 257 -15.43 3.32 -3.46
C ALA A 257 -16.40 2.14 -3.62
N LEU A 258 -15.86 1.00 -4.04
CA LEU A 258 -16.60 -0.23 -4.27
C LEU A 258 -15.73 -1.42 -3.91
N GLU A 259 -16.17 -2.24 -2.95
CA GLU A 259 -15.40 -3.34 -2.38
C GLU A 259 -16.28 -4.56 -2.19
N LEU A 260 -15.87 -5.72 -2.70
CA LEU A 260 -16.59 -6.97 -2.59
C LEU A 260 -15.77 -8.00 -1.80
N ALA A 261 -16.36 -8.60 -0.77
CA ALA A 261 -15.79 -9.73 -0.05
C ALA A 261 -16.67 -10.96 -0.19
N ASP A 262 -16.08 -12.15 -0.16
CA ASP A 262 -16.79 -13.40 -0.15
C ASP A 262 -17.26 -13.80 1.28
N GLY A 263 -18.08 -14.85 1.38
CA GLY A 263 -18.59 -15.33 2.68
C GLY A 263 -17.49 -15.71 3.67
N PRO A 264 -16.45 -16.47 3.29
CA PRO A 264 -15.29 -16.77 4.14
C PRO A 264 -14.59 -15.55 4.72
N GLN A 265 -14.39 -14.48 3.94
CA GLN A 265 -13.81 -13.23 4.44
C GLN A 265 -14.72 -12.57 5.48
N VAL A 266 -16.04 -12.54 5.25
CA VAL A 266 -17.00 -12.01 6.22
C VAL A 266 -17.03 -12.86 7.49
N HIS A 267 -16.91 -14.20 7.38
CA HIS A 267 -16.73 -15.07 8.54
C HIS A 267 -15.50 -14.67 9.37
N CYS A 268 -14.35 -14.40 8.74
CA CYS A 268 -13.15 -13.95 9.44
C CYS A 268 -13.39 -12.61 10.16
N ILE A 269 -14.09 -11.66 9.53
CA ILE A 269 -14.48 -10.39 10.18
C ILE A 269 -15.25 -10.68 11.48
N ASN A 270 -16.30 -11.49 11.40
CA ASN A 270 -17.15 -11.80 12.55
C ASN A 270 -16.38 -12.53 13.66
N LYS A 271 -15.54 -13.49 13.30
CA LYS A 271 -14.78 -14.33 14.24
C LYS A 271 -13.68 -13.55 14.92
N SER A 272 -13.04 -12.60 14.24
CA SER A 272 -11.95 -11.77 14.81
C SER A 272 -12.42 -10.85 15.93
N GLY A 273 -13.71 -10.47 15.96
CA GLY A 273 -14.25 -9.49 16.90
C GLY A 273 -13.74 -8.05 16.70
N LEU A 274 -13.02 -7.77 15.60
CA LEU A 274 -12.47 -6.45 15.31
C LEU A 274 -13.51 -5.47 14.76
N ALA A 275 -14.57 -5.96 14.15
CA ALA A 275 -15.68 -5.13 13.65
C ALA A 275 -16.70 -4.86 14.75
N ALA A 276 -17.21 -3.63 14.82
CA ALA A 276 -18.27 -3.23 15.75
C ALA A 276 -19.66 -3.76 15.35
N ILE A 277 -19.75 -4.57 14.30
CA ILE A 277 -20.99 -5.16 13.79
C ILE A 277 -20.72 -6.59 13.34
N LYS A 278 -21.74 -7.46 13.52
CA LYS A 278 -21.79 -8.78 12.89
C LYS A 278 -22.56 -8.69 11.58
N LEU A 279 -22.00 -9.27 10.52
CA LEU A 279 -22.56 -9.30 9.18
C LEU A 279 -23.04 -10.74 8.85
N PRO A 280 -24.06 -10.91 7.99
CA PRO A 280 -24.34 -12.21 7.39
C PRO A 280 -23.10 -12.77 6.70
N GLU A 281 -22.74 -14.03 6.92
CA GLU A 281 -21.54 -14.68 6.35
C GLU A 281 -21.77 -15.06 4.88
N LYS A 282 -22.09 -14.05 4.08
CA LYS A 282 -22.40 -14.12 2.65
C LYS A 282 -21.57 -13.11 1.88
N PRO A 283 -21.43 -13.25 0.55
CA PRO A 283 -20.81 -12.23 -0.27
C PRO A 283 -21.43 -10.86 -0.01
N THR A 284 -20.57 -9.91 0.34
CA THR A 284 -20.98 -8.58 0.78
C THR A 284 -20.26 -7.50 -0.04
N LEU A 285 -21.02 -6.56 -0.59
CA LEU A 285 -20.54 -5.41 -1.34
C LEU A 285 -20.65 -4.17 -0.46
N TRP A 286 -19.51 -3.49 -0.24
CA TRP A 286 -19.46 -2.17 0.39
C TRP A 286 -19.38 -1.11 -0.68
N MET A 287 -20.13 -0.03 -0.49
CA MET A 287 -20.24 1.09 -1.42
C MET A 287 -20.04 2.39 -0.68
N LYS A 288 -19.27 3.32 -1.26
CA LYS A 288 -19.16 4.67 -0.74
C LYS A 288 -19.57 5.66 -1.82
N PHE A 289 -20.37 6.64 -1.46
CA PHE A 289 -20.89 7.69 -2.32
C PHE A 289 -20.41 9.03 -1.81
N ALA A 290 -19.99 9.90 -2.70
CA ALA A 290 -19.64 11.27 -2.37
C ALA A 290 -19.76 12.17 -3.59
N SER A 291 -20.21 13.39 -3.37
CA SER A 291 -20.23 14.46 -4.38
C SER A 291 -20.40 15.81 -3.67
N PRO A 292 -19.90 16.93 -4.22
CA PRO A 292 -20.28 18.26 -3.77
C PRO A 292 -21.78 18.52 -3.89
N SER A 293 -22.47 17.82 -4.79
CA SER A 293 -23.92 17.94 -5.03
C SER A 293 -24.69 16.79 -4.39
N LEU A 294 -25.50 17.07 -3.38
CA LEU A 294 -26.33 16.06 -2.72
C LEU A 294 -27.32 15.35 -3.66
N PRO A 295 -28.00 16.03 -4.63
CA PRO A 295 -28.80 15.34 -5.65
C PRO A 295 -28.03 14.28 -6.44
N VAL A 296 -26.76 14.52 -6.76
CA VAL A 296 -25.91 13.53 -7.45
C VAL A 296 -25.65 12.30 -6.56
N VAL A 297 -25.44 12.52 -5.26
CA VAL A 297 -25.32 11.40 -4.31
C VAL A 297 -26.60 10.57 -4.25
N HIS A 298 -27.78 11.20 -4.23
CA HIS A 298 -29.05 10.51 -4.25
C HIS A 298 -29.28 9.71 -5.54
N GLU A 299 -28.86 10.23 -6.69
CA GLU A 299 -28.89 9.53 -7.98
C GLU A 299 -27.97 8.31 -7.97
N GLN A 300 -26.74 8.45 -7.50
CA GLN A 300 -25.78 7.33 -7.33
C GLN A 300 -26.40 6.23 -6.44
N ILE A 301 -26.98 6.61 -5.30
CA ILE A 301 -27.64 5.70 -4.36
C ILE A 301 -28.82 4.99 -5.03
N SER A 302 -29.67 5.72 -5.76
CA SER A 302 -30.83 5.15 -6.45
C SER A 302 -30.40 4.14 -7.52
N THR A 303 -29.37 4.47 -8.30
CA THR A 303 -28.79 3.58 -9.31
C THR A 303 -28.27 2.29 -8.66
N MET A 304 -27.44 2.42 -7.62
CA MET A 304 -26.89 1.25 -6.94
C MET A 304 -27.96 0.38 -6.28
N LYS A 305 -28.99 0.99 -5.68
CA LYS A 305 -30.12 0.26 -5.12
C LYS A 305 -30.83 -0.58 -6.17
N LYS A 306 -31.05 0.00 -7.36
CA LYS A 306 -31.64 -0.72 -8.48
C LYS A 306 -30.75 -1.87 -8.94
N LEU A 307 -29.45 -1.62 -9.17
CA LEU A 307 -28.50 -2.66 -9.60
C LEU A 307 -28.42 -3.82 -8.60
N CYS A 308 -28.38 -3.52 -7.30
CA CYS A 308 -28.39 -4.55 -6.25
C CYS A 308 -29.72 -5.34 -6.23
N SER A 309 -30.86 -4.66 -6.40
CA SER A 309 -32.17 -5.32 -6.49
C SER A 309 -32.26 -6.23 -7.72
N ASP A 310 -31.82 -5.75 -8.89
CA ASP A 310 -31.81 -6.53 -10.14
C ASP A 310 -30.89 -7.77 -10.03
N ALA A 311 -29.83 -7.69 -9.22
CA ALA A 311 -28.93 -8.78 -8.87
C ALA A 311 -29.40 -9.61 -7.67
N LYS A 312 -30.63 -9.44 -7.20
CA LYS A 312 -31.24 -10.19 -6.10
C LYS A 312 -30.54 -10.08 -4.75
N ALA A 313 -30.00 -8.90 -4.43
CA ALA A 313 -29.42 -8.67 -3.11
C ALA A 313 -30.39 -9.07 -2.00
N THR A 314 -29.90 -9.82 -1.03
CA THR A 314 -30.73 -10.33 0.11
C THR A 314 -30.90 -9.31 1.22
N SER A 315 -29.97 -8.35 1.31
CA SER A 315 -30.08 -7.19 2.20
C SER A 315 -29.42 -5.98 1.58
N TYR A 316 -29.86 -4.80 2.03
CA TYR A 316 -29.34 -3.53 1.55
C TYR A 316 -29.50 -2.47 2.64
N GLU A 317 -28.41 -1.81 3.01
CA GLU A 317 -28.40 -0.70 3.97
C GLU A 317 -27.57 0.45 3.41
N ILE A 318 -28.06 1.70 3.52
CA ILE A 318 -27.29 2.91 3.24
C ILE A 318 -27.50 3.93 4.34
N THR A 319 -26.45 4.66 4.69
CA THR A 319 -26.48 5.70 5.71
C THR A 319 -25.62 6.89 5.34
N GLY A 320 -26.04 8.08 5.74
CA GLY A 320 -25.24 9.31 5.79
C GLY A 320 -24.84 9.70 7.22
N ASP A 321 -25.26 8.92 8.23
CA ASP A 321 -24.88 9.12 9.62
C ASP A 321 -23.41 8.78 9.84
N LYS A 322 -22.65 9.70 10.45
CA LYS A 322 -21.18 9.59 10.62
C LYS A 322 -20.76 8.37 11.44
N ASP A 323 -21.48 8.08 12.52
CA ASP A 323 -21.13 6.98 13.41
C ASP A 323 -21.41 5.64 12.72
N ARG A 324 -22.55 5.55 12.04
CA ARG A 324 -22.93 4.37 11.27
C ARG A 324 -22.01 4.14 10.08
N ILE A 325 -21.58 5.20 9.38
CA ILE A 325 -20.52 5.14 8.34
C ILE A 325 -19.24 4.52 8.90
N GLY A 326 -18.81 4.99 10.07
CA GLY A 326 -17.61 4.47 10.76
C GLY A 326 -17.71 2.98 11.03
N ILE A 327 -18.87 2.51 11.50
CA ILE A 327 -19.14 1.08 11.79
C ILE A 327 -19.11 0.25 10.50
N LEU A 328 -19.86 0.63 9.48
CA LEU A 328 -19.99 -0.14 8.24
C LEU A 328 -18.67 -0.18 7.45
N TRP A 329 -18.00 0.95 7.30
CA TRP A 329 -16.73 1.03 6.59
C TRP A 329 -15.57 0.44 7.39
N GLY A 330 -15.62 0.54 8.72
CA GLY A 330 -14.69 -0.11 9.63
C GLY A 330 -14.68 -1.64 9.48
N ALA A 331 -15.82 -2.25 9.30
CA ALA A 331 -15.93 -3.68 9.03
C ALA A 331 -15.19 -4.09 7.74
N ARG A 332 -15.24 -3.27 6.68
CA ARG A 332 -14.44 -3.52 5.48
C ARG A 332 -12.94 -3.33 5.74
N LYS A 333 -12.56 -2.27 6.45
CA LYS A 333 -11.15 -1.95 6.71
C LYS A 333 -10.43 -2.98 7.57
N CYS A 334 -11.13 -3.71 8.43
CA CYS A 334 -10.51 -4.70 9.31
C CYS A 334 -10.22 -6.05 8.64
N ILE A 335 -10.63 -6.31 7.38
CA ILE A 335 -10.49 -7.63 6.71
C ILE A 335 -9.05 -8.17 6.81
N GLY A 336 -8.05 -7.38 6.45
CA GLY A 336 -6.66 -7.82 6.49
C GLY A 336 -6.21 -8.26 7.88
N LEU A 337 -6.54 -7.48 8.91
CA LEU A 337 -6.23 -7.82 10.30
C LEU A 337 -7.06 -9.01 10.80
N ALA A 338 -8.32 -9.11 10.36
CA ALA A 338 -9.20 -10.23 10.69
C ALA A 338 -8.65 -11.55 10.14
N LEU A 339 -8.11 -11.56 8.93
CA LEU A 339 -7.46 -12.73 8.35
C LEU A 339 -6.21 -13.13 9.13
N VAL A 340 -5.35 -12.17 9.51
CA VAL A 340 -4.17 -12.43 10.34
C VAL A 340 -4.56 -12.98 11.72
N ALA A 341 -5.67 -12.51 12.29
CA ALA A 341 -6.19 -12.99 13.58
C ALA A 341 -6.71 -14.43 13.54
N MET A 342 -6.83 -15.05 12.36
CA MET A 342 -7.22 -16.48 12.23
C MET A 342 -6.09 -17.45 12.51
N LYS A 343 -4.83 -16.99 12.66
CA LYS A 343 -3.71 -17.83 13.08
C LYS A 343 -4.03 -18.55 14.39
N GLN A 344 -3.78 -19.85 14.42
CA GLN A 344 -4.03 -20.69 15.62
C GLN A 344 -2.81 -20.68 16.55
N VAL A 345 -1.62 -20.65 15.96
CA VAL A 345 -0.34 -20.57 16.68
C VAL A 345 0.55 -19.46 16.09
N PRO A 346 1.46 -18.88 16.87
CA PRO A 346 2.33 -17.80 16.38
C PRO A 346 3.20 -18.17 15.18
N THR A 347 3.50 -19.47 15.02
CA THR A 347 4.31 -20.02 13.93
C THR A 347 3.56 -20.24 12.64
N ASP A 348 2.22 -20.08 12.63
CA ASP A 348 1.44 -20.19 11.40
C ASP A 348 1.88 -19.14 10.39
N LEU A 349 2.12 -19.57 9.16
CA LEU A 349 2.44 -18.67 8.07
C LEU A 349 1.15 -18.14 7.44
N PHE A 350 1.13 -16.86 7.18
CA PHE A 350 0.08 -16.21 6.41
C PHE A 350 0.61 -15.98 5.00
N ILE A 351 0.08 -16.73 4.03
CA ILE A 351 0.43 -16.55 2.62
C ILE A 351 -0.53 -15.54 2.01
N HIS A 352 0.03 -14.39 1.64
CA HIS A 352 -0.69 -13.33 0.95
C HIS A 352 -0.28 -13.33 -0.53
N SER A 353 -1.28 -13.30 -1.41
CA SER A 353 -1.06 -13.05 -2.84
C SER A 353 -2.08 -12.06 -3.38
N ASP A 354 -1.71 -11.36 -4.43
CA ASP A 354 -2.58 -10.43 -5.15
C ASP A 354 -2.65 -10.87 -6.62
N CYS A 355 -3.87 -11.03 -7.12
CA CYS A 355 -4.13 -11.46 -8.49
C CYS A 355 -5.07 -10.49 -9.18
N ALA A 356 -4.66 -9.94 -10.30
CA ALA A 356 -5.50 -9.10 -11.15
C ALA A 356 -5.97 -9.88 -12.38
N VAL A 357 -7.27 -9.85 -12.64
CA VAL A 357 -7.91 -10.44 -13.82
C VAL A 357 -8.91 -9.47 -14.43
N PRO A 358 -9.28 -9.62 -15.73
CA PRO A 358 -10.44 -8.93 -16.24
C PRO A 358 -11.66 -9.20 -15.34
N ILE A 359 -12.46 -8.17 -15.07
CA ILE A 359 -13.54 -8.24 -14.08
C ILE A 359 -14.54 -9.38 -14.33
N SER A 360 -14.78 -9.70 -15.60
CA SER A 360 -15.64 -10.84 -16.01
C SER A 360 -15.09 -12.21 -15.58
N ASN A 361 -13.78 -12.32 -15.32
CA ASN A 361 -13.12 -13.56 -14.91
C ASN A 361 -12.99 -13.67 -13.38
N LEU A 362 -13.36 -12.63 -12.63
CA LEU A 362 -13.23 -12.63 -11.17
C LEU A 362 -13.98 -13.77 -10.49
N PRO A 363 -15.25 -14.11 -10.86
CA PRO A 363 -15.93 -15.26 -10.31
C PRO A 363 -15.20 -16.58 -10.52
N ALA A 364 -14.69 -16.81 -11.74
CA ALA A 364 -13.94 -18.02 -12.05
C ALA A 364 -12.64 -18.13 -11.27
N LEU A 365 -11.93 -17.00 -11.06
CA LEU A 365 -10.73 -16.94 -10.23
C LEU A 365 -11.05 -17.34 -8.77
N VAL A 366 -12.07 -16.75 -8.17
CA VAL A 366 -12.47 -17.04 -6.78
C VAL A 366 -12.88 -18.50 -6.63
N ALA A 367 -13.75 -19.01 -7.50
CA ALA A 367 -14.19 -20.41 -7.48
C ALA A 367 -13.01 -21.39 -7.67
N GLY A 368 -12.11 -21.09 -8.61
CA GLY A 368 -10.90 -21.90 -8.84
C GLY A 368 -9.95 -21.91 -7.64
N THR A 369 -9.77 -20.77 -6.99
CA THR A 369 -8.95 -20.65 -5.77
C THR A 369 -9.54 -21.49 -4.63
N HIS A 370 -10.85 -21.41 -4.38
CA HIS A 370 -11.54 -22.23 -3.36
C HIS A 370 -11.37 -23.72 -3.66
N ALA A 371 -11.52 -24.13 -4.92
CA ALA A 371 -11.33 -25.53 -5.32
C ALA A 371 -9.90 -26.04 -5.11
N ILE A 372 -8.90 -25.21 -5.35
CA ILE A 372 -7.48 -25.55 -5.10
C ILE A 372 -7.21 -25.68 -3.60
N ILE A 373 -7.66 -24.72 -2.81
CA ILE A 373 -7.48 -24.73 -1.35
C ILE A 373 -8.16 -25.97 -0.73
N SER A 374 -9.40 -26.26 -1.15
CA SER A 374 -10.13 -27.43 -0.66
C SER A 374 -9.41 -28.75 -0.96
N ARG A 375 -8.84 -28.91 -2.16
CA ARG A 375 -8.05 -30.09 -2.53
C ARG A 375 -6.75 -30.17 -1.73
N ALA A 376 -6.05 -29.06 -1.57
CA ALA A 376 -4.82 -29.02 -0.78
C ALA A 376 -5.08 -29.38 0.68
N SER A 377 -6.15 -28.87 1.29
CA SER A 377 -6.54 -29.19 2.66
C SER A 377 -6.87 -30.68 2.88
N GLN A 378 -7.45 -31.35 1.87
CA GLN A 378 -7.73 -32.78 1.93
C GLN A 378 -6.47 -33.66 1.79
N SER A 379 -5.41 -33.12 1.20
CA SER A 379 -4.14 -33.84 1.01
C SER A 379 -3.15 -33.69 2.16
N LEU A 380 -3.43 -32.77 3.11
CA LEU A 380 -2.59 -32.62 4.30
C LEU A 380 -2.90 -33.73 5.31
N PRO A 381 -1.87 -34.33 5.98
CA PRO A 381 -2.11 -35.25 7.08
C PRO A 381 -2.96 -34.57 8.16
N SER A 382 -3.94 -35.26 8.70
CA SER A 382 -4.67 -34.81 9.89
C SER A 382 -3.66 -34.61 11.03
N ALA A 383 -3.57 -33.37 11.54
CA ALA A 383 -2.71 -33.02 12.66
C ALA A 383 -3.14 -33.72 13.94
#